data_b24eab9267d49bcc27d09d4eea3178ea
#
_entry.id   b24eab9267d49bcc27d09d4eea3178ea
#
_cell.length_a   1.000
_cell.length_b   1.000
_cell.length_c   1.000
_cell.angle_alpha   90.00
_cell.angle_beta   90.00
_cell.angle_gamma   90.00
#
_symmetry.space_group_name_H-M   'P 1'
#
loop_
_entity.id
_entity.type
_entity.pdbx_description
1 polymer ?
#
loop_
_entity_poly.entity_id
_entity_poly.type
_entity_poly.pdbx_seq_one_letter_code
_entity_poly.pdbx_strand_id
1 'polypeptide(L)'
;MKTFHQIQEGVYDPNIFNAIFLAGGPGSGKSYVVRKTTGGLGLKILNSDDIYEKELEKAGLDIGKPEDIFSDEGQELRGKAKRLTKGRQTSWVAGRLGIVIDGTGKDLNKIGGQKKLLDALGYETMMIFVNTSLETAQERNMERPRKLPPKSVEQMWN
;
A
#
# COMPACT_ATOMS: atom_id res chain seq x y z
N MET A 1 -5.62 -23.04 23.25
CA MET A 1 -5.49 -23.94 22.09
C MET A 1 -6.77 -23.76 21.24
N LYS A 2 -6.64 -23.39 19.96
CA LYS A 2 -7.82 -23.29 19.07
C LYS A 2 -8.34 -24.70 18.80
N THR A 3 -9.63 -24.91 18.86
CA THR A 3 -10.26 -26.18 18.48
C THR A 3 -10.21 -26.37 16.98
N PHE A 4 -10.31 -27.61 16.48
CA PHE A 4 -10.27 -27.94 15.04
C PHE A 4 -11.32 -27.11 14.24
N HIS A 5 -12.48 -26.82 14.80
CA HIS A 5 -13.51 -25.96 14.21
C HIS A 5 -13.10 -24.48 14.10
N GLN A 6 -12.17 -24.02 14.92
CA GLN A 6 -11.61 -22.66 14.88
C GLN A 6 -10.44 -22.52 13.90
N ILE A 7 -10.01 -23.63 13.27
CA ILE A 7 -8.94 -23.71 12.28
C ILE A 7 -9.53 -23.92 10.87
N GLN A 8 -10.84 -24.06 10.72
CA GLN A 8 -11.46 -24.15 9.39
C GLN A 8 -11.29 -22.82 8.66
N GLU A 9 -10.27 -22.76 7.81
CA GLU A 9 -10.13 -21.76 6.76
C GLU A 9 -11.23 -22.05 5.73
N GLY A 10 -12.30 -21.29 5.78
CA GLY A 10 -13.39 -21.38 4.82
C GLY A 10 -13.20 -20.36 3.67
N VAL A 11 -14.01 -20.46 2.64
CA VAL A 11 -14.07 -19.52 1.51
C VAL A 11 -14.34 -18.09 1.96
N TYR A 12 -14.85 -17.92 3.17
CA TYR A 12 -15.14 -16.63 3.83
C TYR A 12 -14.02 -16.16 4.76
N ASP A 13 -12.86 -16.85 4.79
CA ASP A 13 -11.73 -16.38 5.56
C ASP A 13 -11.15 -15.10 4.93
N PRO A 14 -11.13 -13.96 5.64
CA PRO A 14 -10.59 -12.71 5.11
C PRO A 14 -9.11 -12.79 4.72
N ASN A 15 -8.39 -13.81 5.21
CA ASN A 15 -6.99 -14.04 4.90
C ASN A 15 -6.73 -14.63 3.51
N ILE A 16 -7.77 -15.13 2.83
CA ILE A 16 -7.66 -15.76 1.51
C ILE A 16 -8.67 -15.16 0.54
N PHE A 17 -8.30 -15.12 -0.73
CA PHE A 17 -9.13 -14.65 -1.84
C PHE A 17 -9.77 -13.26 -1.67
N ASN A 18 -9.22 -12.41 -0.82
CA ASN A 18 -9.66 -11.04 -0.63
C ASN A 18 -8.59 -10.05 -1.10
N ALA A 19 -9.00 -9.04 -1.86
CA ALA A 19 -8.12 -7.98 -2.30
C ALA A 19 -8.75 -6.60 -2.07
N ILE A 20 -8.13 -5.80 -1.20
CA ILE A 20 -8.58 -4.46 -0.89
C ILE A 20 -7.68 -3.46 -1.60
N PHE A 21 -8.24 -2.69 -2.52
CA PHE A 21 -7.58 -1.53 -3.11
C PHE A 21 -7.77 -0.34 -2.17
N LEU A 22 -6.66 0.23 -1.73
CA LEU A 22 -6.68 1.42 -0.89
C LEU A 22 -6.31 2.62 -1.73
N ALA A 23 -7.18 3.62 -1.76
CA ALA A 23 -7.00 4.84 -2.52
C ALA A 23 -7.11 6.08 -1.63
N GLY A 24 -6.38 7.12 -1.97
CA GLY A 24 -6.38 8.41 -1.27
C GLY A 24 -5.03 9.11 -1.36
N GLY A 25 -5.04 10.43 -1.27
CA GLY A 25 -3.85 11.28 -1.37
C GLY A 25 -2.85 11.09 -0.22
N PRO A 26 -1.65 11.68 -0.32
CA PRO A 26 -0.73 11.79 0.81
C PRO A 26 -1.39 12.52 1.97
N GLY A 27 -1.17 12.05 3.21
CA GLY A 27 -1.78 12.67 4.39
C GLY A 27 -3.25 12.34 4.63
N SER A 28 -3.94 11.62 3.73
CA SER A 28 -5.37 11.26 3.92
C SER A 28 -5.64 10.32 5.10
N GLY A 29 -4.63 9.61 5.62
CA GLY A 29 -4.80 8.69 6.74
C GLY A 29 -4.98 7.22 6.35
N LYS A 30 -4.64 6.82 5.11
CA LYS A 30 -4.74 5.44 4.62
C LYS A 30 -4.16 4.40 5.58
N SER A 31 -2.91 4.60 6.03
CA SER A 31 -2.25 3.66 6.94
C SER A 31 -2.96 3.50 8.28
N TYR A 32 -3.65 4.55 8.76
CA TYR A 32 -4.48 4.46 9.95
C TYR A 32 -5.73 3.62 9.68
N VAL A 33 -6.43 3.91 8.58
CA VAL A 33 -7.63 3.17 8.18
C VAL A 33 -7.31 1.69 8.01
N VAL A 34 -6.24 1.34 7.27
CA VAL A 34 -5.81 -0.05 7.10
C VAL A 34 -5.59 -0.73 8.44
N ARG A 35 -4.83 -0.12 9.35
CA ARG A 35 -4.58 -0.73 10.66
C ARG A 35 -5.85 -0.93 11.49
N LYS A 36 -6.81 -0.02 11.39
CA LYS A 36 -8.08 -0.09 12.14
C LYS A 36 -9.09 -1.06 11.53
N THR A 37 -9.19 -1.10 10.19
CA THR A 37 -10.19 -1.90 9.48
C THR A 37 -9.71 -3.31 9.17
N THR A 38 -8.41 -3.49 8.93
CA THR A 38 -7.83 -4.78 8.55
C THR A 38 -6.91 -5.38 9.61
N GLY A 39 -6.71 -4.65 10.73
CA GLY A 39 -5.93 -5.14 11.86
C GLY A 39 -6.53 -6.41 12.44
N GLY A 40 -5.74 -7.48 12.50
CA GLY A 40 -6.20 -8.79 12.96
C GLY A 40 -6.78 -9.71 11.89
N LEU A 41 -7.06 -9.20 10.68
CA LEU A 41 -7.53 -10.03 9.56
C LEU A 41 -6.40 -10.79 8.83
N GLY A 42 -5.14 -10.57 9.20
CA GLY A 42 -3.98 -11.25 8.60
C GLY A 42 -3.66 -10.89 7.15
N LEU A 43 -4.33 -9.87 6.59
CA LEU A 43 -4.10 -9.39 5.23
C LEU A 43 -2.66 -8.90 5.02
N LYS A 44 -2.11 -9.18 3.86
CA LYS A 44 -0.75 -8.78 3.48
C LYS A 44 -0.76 -7.42 2.78
N ILE A 45 -0.05 -6.45 3.34
CA ILE A 45 -0.03 -5.07 2.81
C ILE A 45 1.05 -4.95 1.74
N LEU A 46 0.63 -4.57 0.52
CA LEU A 46 1.48 -4.24 -0.62
C LEU A 46 1.67 -2.72 -0.69
N ASN A 47 2.77 -2.25 -0.14
CA ASN A 47 3.19 -0.85 -0.19
C ASN A 47 4.66 -0.76 -0.63
N SER A 48 4.91 -0.08 -1.76
CA SER A 48 6.27 0.10 -2.27
C SER A 48 7.06 1.14 -1.49
N ASP A 49 6.38 2.09 -0.85
CA ASP A 49 7.06 3.13 -0.07
C ASP A 49 7.68 2.55 1.21
N ASP A 50 7.00 1.60 1.89
CA ASP A 50 7.54 0.91 3.07
C ASP A 50 8.80 0.09 2.75
N ILE A 51 8.84 -0.51 1.55
CA ILE A 51 10.01 -1.26 1.10
C ILE A 51 11.14 -0.30 0.75
N TYR A 52 10.81 0.81 0.08
CA TYR A 52 11.77 1.83 -0.32
C TYR A 52 12.45 2.46 0.91
N GLU A 53 11.67 2.83 1.92
CA GLU A 53 12.19 3.38 3.17
C GLU A 53 13.20 2.44 3.83
N LYS A 54 12.89 1.16 3.92
CA LYS A 54 13.80 0.14 4.46
C LYS A 54 15.06 -0.06 3.63
N GLU A 55 14.98 0.05 2.32
CA GLU A 55 16.14 -0.08 1.46
C GLU A 55 17.05 1.16 1.55
N LEU A 56 16.49 2.37 1.67
CA LEU A 56 17.25 3.59 1.96
C LEU A 56 17.98 3.50 3.31
N GLU A 57 17.27 3.09 4.36
CA GLU A 57 17.85 2.91 5.69
C GLU A 57 19.05 1.94 5.68
N LYS A 58 18.92 0.81 4.99
CA LYS A 58 20.02 -0.15 4.82
C LYS A 58 21.23 0.40 4.08
N ALA A 59 21.01 1.32 3.15
CA ALA A 59 22.06 2.01 2.40
C ALA A 59 22.64 3.22 3.16
N GLY A 60 22.11 3.55 4.34
CA GLY A 60 22.53 4.71 5.11
C GLY A 60 22.02 6.04 4.55
N LEU A 61 21.00 5.98 3.66
CA LEU A 61 20.37 7.15 3.06
C LEU A 61 19.15 7.58 3.87
N ASP A 62 18.89 8.89 3.91
CA ASP A 62 17.83 9.49 4.69
C ASP A 62 16.63 9.86 3.80
N ILE A 63 15.48 9.23 4.05
CA ILE A 63 14.24 9.51 3.33
C ILE A 63 13.73 10.95 3.52
N GLY A 64 14.19 11.64 4.57
CA GLY A 64 13.89 13.05 4.82
C GLY A 64 14.70 14.02 3.96
N LYS A 65 15.79 13.56 3.32
CA LYS A 65 16.68 14.38 2.52
C LYS A 65 16.41 14.24 1.02
N PRO A 66 15.99 15.33 0.35
CA PRO A 66 15.78 15.31 -1.09
C PRO A 66 17.01 14.85 -1.89
N GLU A 67 18.22 15.27 -1.48
CA GLU A 67 19.47 14.87 -2.12
C GLU A 67 19.69 13.36 -2.12
N ASP A 68 19.33 12.65 -1.05
CA ASP A 68 19.43 11.20 -0.96
C ASP A 68 18.38 10.50 -1.83
N ILE A 69 17.13 11.00 -1.78
CA ILE A 69 16.01 10.46 -2.55
C ILE A 69 16.24 10.59 -4.07
N PHE A 70 16.79 11.72 -4.52
CA PHE A 70 16.99 12.01 -5.93
C PHE A 70 18.39 11.64 -6.43
N SER A 71 19.26 11.09 -5.58
CA SER A 71 20.52 10.51 -6.00
C SER A 71 20.31 9.31 -6.94
N ASP A 72 21.32 8.97 -7.73
CA ASP A 72 21.26 7.78 -8.59
C ASP A 72 21.01 6.52 -7.78
N GLU A 73 21.68 6.37 -6.63
CA GLU A 73 21.48 5.26 -5.71
C GLU A 73 20.05 5.24 -5.14
N GLY A 74 19.54 6.39 -4.69
CA GLY A 74 18.16 6.50 -4.20
C GLY A 74 17.13 6.10 -5.26
N GLN A 75 17.33 6.47 -6.52
CA GLN A 75 16.44 6.08 -7.62
C GLN A 75 16.58 4.59 -7.99
N GLU A 76 17.77 4.02 -7.91
CA GLU A 76 17.98 2.58 -8.09
C GLU A 76 17.25 1.78 -6.99
N LEU A 77 17.39 2.18 -5.73
CA LEU A 77 16.68 1.57 -4.60
C LEU A 77 15.15 1.69 -4.75
N ARG A 78 14.66 2.79 -5.30
CA ARG A 78 13.24 2.95 -5.62
C ARG A 78 12.78 1.97 -6.69
N GLY A 79 13.60 1.76 -7.72
CA GLY A 79 13.37 0.73 -8.74
C GLY A 79 13.34 -0.67 -8.14
N LYS A 80 14.29 -0.98 -7.25
CA LYS A 80 14.36 -2.25 -6.50
C LYS A 80 13.11 -2.46 -5.65
N ALA A 81 12.67 -1.44 -4.90
CA ALA A 81 11.47 -1.53 -4.07
C ALA A 81 10.20 -1.86 -4.88
N LYS A 82 10.03 -1.24 -6.06
CA LYS A 82 8.93 -1.56 -6.98
C LYS A 82 8.99 -3.01 -7.47
N ARG A 83 10.18 -3.52 -7.84
CA ARG A 83 10.36 -4.92 -8.27
C ARG A 83 10.03 -5.89 -7.14
N LEU A 84 10.51 -5.61 -5.92
CA LEU A 84 10.22 -6.44 -4.73
C LEU A 84 8.72 -6.45 -4.40
N THR A 85 8.05 -5.30 -4.48
CA THR A 85 6.59 -5.21 -4.27
C THR A 85 5.84 -6.07 -5.28
N LYS A 86 6.22 -5.99 -6.56
CA LYS A 86 5.61 -6.80 -7.62
C LYS A 86 5.86 -8.29 -7.40
N GLY A 87 7.07 -8.69 -7.00
CA GLY A 87 7.40 -10.07 -6.66
C GLY A 87 6.57 -10.60 -5.49
N ARG A 88 6.43 -9.81 -4.42
CA ARG A 88 5.55 -10.14 -3.29
C ARG A 88 4.10 -10.31 -3.73
N GLN A 89 3.58 -9.39 -4.55
CA GLN A 89 2.21 -9.49 -5.07
C GLN A 89 2.03 -10.82 -5.83
N THR A 90 2.94 -11.15 -6.74
CA THR A 90 2.88 -12.40 -7.49
C THR A 90 2.86 -13.62 -6.58
N SER A 91 3.77 -13.67 -5.59
CA SER A 91 3.86 -14.80 -4.65
C SER A 91 2.62 -14.92 -3.76
N TRP A 92 2.11 -13.81 -3.25
CA TRP A 92 0.94 -13.82 -2.37
C TRP A 92 -0.35 -14.16 -3.10
N VAL A 93 -0.49 -13.67 -4.35
CA VAL A 93 -1.62 -14.03 -5.21
C VAL A 93 -1.54 -15.51 -5.61
N ALA A 94 -0.36 -16.05 -5.92
CA ALA A 94 -0.16 -17.47 -6.16
C ALA A 94 -0.53 -18.32 -4.94
N GLY A 95 -0.23 -17.83 -3.73
CA GLY A 95 -0.62 -18.45 -2.46
C GLY A 95 -2.08 -18.18 -2.03
N ARG A 96 -2.88 -17.50 -2.85
CA ARG A 96 -4.28 -17.15 -2.56
C ARG A 96 -4.47 -16.31 -1.29
N LEU A 97 -3.44 -15.60 -0.83
CA LEU A 97 -3.49 -14.80 0.38
C LEU A 97 -4.34 -13.54 0.18
N GLY A 98 -5.03 -13.12 1.24
CA GLY A 98 -5.70 -11.83 1.28
C GLY A 98 -4.69 -10.68 1.28
N ILE A 99 -4.92 -9.69 0.43
CA ILE A 99 -3.99 -8.58 0.18
C ILE A 99 -4.65 -7.21 0.29
N VAL A 100 -3.88 -6.24 0.75
CA VAL A 100 -4.21 -4.82 0.65
C VAL A 100 -3.21 -4.17 -0.31
N ILE A 101 -3.71 -3.58 -1.38
CA ILE A 101 -2.90 -2.87 -2.38
C ILE A 101 -2.99 -1.37 -2.07
N ASP A 102 -1.93 -0.83 -1.45
CA ASP A 102 -1.88 0.59 -1.09
C ASP A 102 -1.45 1.44 -2.30
N GLY A 103 -2.25 2.44 -2.60
CA GLY A 103 -2.03 3.35 -3.71
C GLY A 103 -2.73 4.70 -3.53
N THR A 104 -2.50 5.61 -4.47
CA THR A 104 -3.17 6.92 -4.48
C THR A 104 -4.55 6.87 -5.15
N GLY A 105 -4.83 5.84 -5.93
CA GLY A 105 -6.07 5.75 -6.72
C GLY A 105 -6.03 6.50 -8.05
N LYS A 106 -4.93 7.18 -8.38
CA LYS A 106 -4.84 8.08 -9.53
C LYS A 106 -4.98 7.39 -10.89
N ASP A 107 -4.46 6.16 -11.02
CA ASP A 107 -4.46 5.43 -12.30
C ASP A 107 -5.59 4.38 -12.31
N LEU A 108 -6.75 4.82 -12.77
CA LEU A 108 -7.95 3.96 -12.85
C LEU A 108 -7.76 2.78 -13.82
N ASN A 109 -7.02 2.95 -14.91
CA ASN A 109 -6.77 1.88 -15.87
C ASN A 109 -5.93 0.77 -15.25
N LYS A 110 -4.89 1.14 -14.51
CA LYS A 110 -4.04 0.19 -13.77
C LYS A 110 -4.86 -0.56 -12.72
N ILE A 111 -5.65 0.15 -11.93
CA ILE A 111 -6.50 -0.48 -10.90
C ILE A 111 -7.52 -1.40 -11.54
N GLY A 112 -8.20 -0.96 -12.59
CA GLY A 112 -9.18 -1.75 -13.33
C GLY A 112 -8.57 -3.03 -13.93
N GLY A 113 -7.35 -2.93 -14.48
CA GLY A 113 -6.60 -4.09 -14.98
C GLY A 113 -6.23 -5.08 -13.86
N GLN A 114 -5.75 -4.58 -12.72
CA GLN A 114 -5.45 -5.41 -11.55
C GLN A 114 -6.72 -6.07 -10.99
N LYS A 115 -7.82 -5.31 -10.90
CA LYS A 115 -9.11 -5.84 -10.46
C LYS A 115 -9.57 -7.01 -11.34
N LYS A 116 -9.60 -6.81 -12.66
CA LYS A 116 -10.00 -7.86 -13.61
C LYS A 116 -9.17 -9.13 -13.47
N LEU A 117 -7.84 -8.99 -13.28
CA LEU A 117 -6.96 -10.12 -13.06
C LEU A 117 -7.29 -10.87 -11.76
N LEU A 118 -7.51 -10.14 -10.67
CA LEU A 118 -7.81 -10.72 -9.36
C LEU A 118 -9.20 -11.38 -9.36
N ASP A 119 -10.21 -10.74 -9.95
CA ASP A 119 -11.54 -11.31 -10.11
C ASP A 119 -11.49 -12.65 -10.91
N ALA A 120 -10.69 -12.68 -12.00
CA ALA A 120 -10.50 -13.89 -12.80
C ALA A 120 -9.81 -15.02 -12.03
N LEU A 121 -9.04 -14.70 -10.98
CA LEU A 121 -8.40 -15.65 -10.07
C LEU A 121 -9.31 -16.05 -8.90
N GLY A 122 -10.54 -15.54 -8.84
CA GLY A 122 -11.52 -15.85 -7.80
C GLY A 122 -11.40 -14.98 -6.53
N TYR A 123 -10.68 -13.87 -6.61
CA TYR A 123 -10.64 -12.91 -5.49
C TYR A 123 -11.93 -12.09 -5.40
N GLU A 124 -12.42 -11.89 -4.19
CA GLU A 124 -13.35 -10.82 -3.89
C GLU A 124 -12.58 -9.52 -3.79
N THR A 125 -12.99 -8.52 -4.59
CA THR A 125 -12.26 -7.25 -4.67
C THR A 125 -13.12 -6.10 -4.15
N MET A 126 -12.55 -5.27 -3.30
CA MET A 126 -13.19 -4.04 -2.83
C MET A 126 -12.22 -2.86 -2.90
N MET A 127 -12.75 -1.64 -2.90
CA MET A 127 -11.96 -0.41 -2.79
C MET A 127 -12.38 0.36 -1.55
N ILE A 128 -11.38 0.82 -0.78
CA ILE A 128 -11.55 1.77 0.30
C ILE A 128 -10.91 3.09 -0.15
N PHE A 129 -11.72 4.10 -0.35
CA PHE A 129 -11.26 5.45 -0.64
C PHE A 129 -11.21 6.26 0.65
N VAL A 130 -10.01 6.74 1.00
CA VAL A 130 -9.78 7.54 2.21
C VAL A 130 -9.60 8.99 1.80
N ASN A 131 -10.61 9.80 2.10
CA ASN A 131 -10.61 11.23 1.83
C ASN A 131 -10.43 12.04 3.13
N THR A 132 -9.86 13.25 2.99
CA THR A 132 -9.73 14.25 4.05
C THR A 132 -9.69 15.64 3.42
N SER A 133 -9.77 16.72 4.20
CA SER A 133 -9.57 18.06 3.64
C SER A 133 -8.11 18.27 3.20
N LEU A 134 -7.89 19.18 2.26
CA LEU A 134 -6.54 19.52 1.79
C LEU A 134 -5.68 20.06 2.94
N GLU A 135 -6.27 20.87 3.82
CA GLU A 135 -5.59 21.43 5.00
C GLU A 135 -5.08 20.30 5.90
N THR A 136 -5.96 19.39 6.28
CA THR A 136 -5.58 18.22 7.12
C THR A 136 -4.53 17.35 6.43
N ALA A 137 -4.62 17.17 5.11
CA ALA A 137 -3.63 16.41 4.35
C ALA A 137 -2.25 17.08 4.38
N GLN A 138 -2.21 18.42 4.26
CA GLN A 138 -0.99 19.21 4.33
C GLN A 138 -0.39 19.22 5.73
N GLU A 139 -1.18 19.43 6.78
CA GLU A 139 -0.74 19.36 8.18
C GLU A 139 -0.07 18.01 8.46
N ARG A 140 -0.76 16.90 8.16
CA ARG A 140 -0.22 15.56 8.36
C ARG A 140 1.01 15.27 7.51
N ASN A 141 1.11 15.86 6.31
CA ASN A 141 2.30 15.75 5.48
C ASN A 141 3.51 16.43 6.14
N MET A 142 3.32 17.53 6.86
CA MET A 142 4.38 18.22 7.57
C MET A 142 4.90 17.46 8.80
N GLU A 143 4.10 16.57 9.37
CA GLU A 143 4.48 15.70 10.50
C GLU A 143 5.25 14.45 10.06
N ARG A 144 5.27 14.14 8.75
CA ARG A 144 5.95 12.95 8.23
C ARG A 144 7.46 13.14 8.15
N PRO A 145 8.26 12.07 8.36
CA PRO A 145 9.69 12.11 8.08
C PRO A 145 9.97 12.54 6.62
N ARG A 146 9.28 11.94 5.67
CA ARG A 146 9.29 12.32 4.25
C ARG A 146 8.18 13.30 3.96
N LYS A 147 8.52 14.57 3.84
CA LYS A 147 7.60 15.65 3.47
C LYS A 147 7.53 15.80 1.94
N LEU A 148 6.34 15.92 1.43
CA LEU A 148 6.12 16.27 0.02
C LEU A 148 5.92 17.79 -0.10
N PRO A 149 6.34 18.41 -1.21
CA PRO A 149 6.02 19.81 -1.48
C PRO A 149 4.49 20.03 -1.44
N PRO A 150 4.00 21.13 -0.84
CA PRO A 150 2.54 21.41 -0.73
C PRO A 150 1.79 21.31 -2.05
N LYS A 151 2.39 21.83 -3.15
CA LYS A 151 1.83 21.70 -4.50
C LYS A 151 1.66 20.25 -4.97
N SER A 152 2.58 19.36 -4.57
CA SER A 152 2.48 17.94 -4.92
C SER A 152 1.36 17.26 -4.14
N VAL A 153 1.14 17.64 -2.88
CA VAL A 153 0.01 17.13 -2.07
C VAL A 153 -1.31 17.58 -2.71
N GLU A 154 -1.43 18.85 -3.07
CA GLU A 154 -2.61 19.41 -3.73
C GLU A 154 -2.92 18.71 -5.07
N GLN A 155 -1.89 18.52 -5.92
CA GLN A 155 -2.05 17.81 -7.21
C GLN A 155 -2.47 16.34 -7.07
N MET A 156 -2.17 15.70 -5.95
CA MET A 156 -2.57 14.31 -5.69
C MET A 156 -3.89 14.23 -4.94
N TRP A 157 -4.36 15.35 -4.39
CA TRP A 157 -5.63 15.47 -3.69
C TRP A 157 -6.77 15.76 -4.66
N ASN A 158 -6.53 16.56 -5.70
CA ASN A 158 -7.44 16.83 -6.82
C ASN A 158 -7.46 15.64 -7.80
#